data_1493b1c3742eae878601ca7d1cf25de2
#
_entry.id   1493b1c3742eae878601ca7d1cf25de2
#
_cell.length_a   1.000
_cell.length_b   1.000
_cell.length_c   1.000
_cell.angle_alpha   90.00
_cell.angle_beta   90.00
_cell.angle_gamma   90.00
#
_symmetry.space_group_name_H-M   'P 1'
#
loop_
_entity.id
_entity.type
_entity.pdbx_description
1 polymer ?
#
loop_
_entity_poly.entity_id
_entity_poly.type
_entity_poly.pdbx_seq_one_letter_code
_entity_poly.pdbx_strand_id
1 'polypeptide(L)'
;MSYWKQFNWVELANHGHFHDVQKYTFDQIGDQEFLELDFAEATERIQESLSLWEECGHKPKGFRAPGWGITQEAATAVSSYFDWVAGHEQINQGIDFPTQYFVGADGIHETNDISLYGETFMFQSHIQGDWNDNVWDEKNYLHFKEIVKYLSTQYELDFKTISEIK
;
A
#
# COMPACT_ATOMS: atom_id res chain seq x y z
N MET A 1 -8.81 10.58 21.25
CA MET A 1 -8.78 10.96 19.81
C MET A 1 -7.55 10.33 19.20
N SER A 2 -7.69 9.61 18.09
CA SER A 2 -6.54 8.94 17.48
C SER A 2 -5.52 9.97 17.00
N TYR A 3 -4.25 9.68 17.22
CA TYR A 3 -3.12 10.53 16.83
C TYR A 3 -3.17 10.90 15.34
N TRP A 4 -3.52 9.94 14.47
CA TRP A 4 -3.53 10.13 13.03
C TRP A 4 -4.62 11.09 12.52
N LYS A 5 -5.73 11.24 13.25
CA LYS A 5 -6.84 12.14 12.87
C LYS A 5 -6.47 13.63 12.87
N GLN A 6 -5.35 13.98 13.47
CA GLN A 6 -4.88 15.37 13.49
C GLN A 6 -4.14 15.80 12.20
N PHE A 7 -3.82 14.82 11.33
CA PHE A 7 -3.08 15.08 10.10
C PHE A 7 -3.99 14.90 8.88
N ASN A 8 -4.21 15.97 8.14
CA ASN A 8 -5.02 15.96 6.92
C ASN A 8 -4.30 15.34 5.70
N TRP A 9 -2.99 15.17 5.82
CA TRP A 9 -2.12 14.56 4.79
C TRP A 9 -1.88 13.06 5.02
N VAL A 10 -2.50 12.47 6.04
CA VAL A 10 -2.46 11.03 6.31
C VAL A 10 -3.79 10.42 5.94
N GLU A 11 -3.74 9.43 5.06
CA GLU A 11 -4.87 8.58 4.71
C GLU A 11 -4.62 7.16 5.19
N LEU A 12 -5.63 6.58 5.84
CA LEU A 12 -5.56 5.20 6.32
C LEU A 12 -6.24 4.28 5.32
N ALA A 13 -5.55 3.20 4.94
CA ALA A 13 -6.06 2.15 4.07
C ALA A 13 -6.06 0.80 4.81
N ASN A 14 -6.98 -0.06 4.42
CA ASN A 14 -7.02 -1.44 4.88
C ASN A 14 -5.95 -2.25 4.12
N HIS A 15 -5.30 -3.16 4.81
CA HIS A 15 -4.27 -4.03 4.25
C HIS A 15 -4.53 -5.51 4.57
N GLY A 16 -5.77 -5.94 4.39
CA GLY A 16 -6.19 -7.29 4.73
C GLY A 16 -6.64 -7.43 6.18
N HIS A 17 -6.80 -8.66 6.63
CA HIS A 17 -7.25 -9.01 7.96
C HIS A 17 -6.21 -9.77 8.76
N PHE A 18 -5.70 -10.87 8.22
CA PHE A 18 -4.73 -11.72 8.90
C PHE A 18 -3.30 -11.54 8.40
N HIS A 19 -3.12 -11.02 7.20
CA HIS A 19 -1.82 -11.01 6.53
C HIS A 19 -1.23 -12.44 6.52
N ASP A 20 -2.08 -13.44 6.23
CA ASP A 20 -1.83 -14.83 6.57
C ASP A 20 -0.99 -15.54 5.52
N VAL A 21 0.13 -16.10 5.97
CA VAL A 21 1.07 -16.94 5.22
C VAL A 21 0.78 -18.44 5.38
N GLN A 22 -0.25 -18.83 6.14
CA GLN A 22 -0.41 -20.23 6.58
C GLN A 22 -0.71 -21.23 5.46
N LYS A 23 -1.14 -20.77 4.29
CA LYS A 23 -1.43 -21.65 3.16
C LYS A 23 -0.26 -21.90 2.21
N TYR A 24 0.85 -21.19 2.36
CA TYR A 24 1.95 -21.25 1.39
C TYR A 24 3.23 -21.77 2.03
N THR A 25 3.91 -22.66 1.31
CA THR A 25 5.27 -23.07 1.64
C THR A 25 6.24 -21.92 1.36
N PHE A 26 7.35 -21.87 2.06
CA PHE A 26 8.37 -20.83 2.02
C PHE A 26 8.89 -20.46 0.62
N ASP A 27 8.64 -21.31 -0.37
CA ASP A 27 9.02 -21.14 -1.78
C ASP A 27 7.97 -20.41 -2.62
N GLN A 28 6.79 -20.15 -2.07
CA GLN A 28 5.75 -19.39 -2.73
C GLN A 28 5.70 -18.03 -2.04
N ILE A 29 5.99 -16.99 -2.79
CA ILE A 29 6.00 -15.59 -2.33
C ILE A 29 4.72 -15.35 -1.52
N GLY A 30 4.86 -15.54 -0.19
CA GLY A 30 3.76 -15.57 0.76
C GLY A 30 3.15 -14.20 0.98
N ASP A 31 2.24 -14.08 1.89
CA ASP A 31 1.50 -12.88 2.28
C ASP A 31 0.40 -12.43 1.31
N GLN A 32 -0.06 -13.32 0.43
CA GLN A 32 -1.10 -12.98 -0.53
C GLN A 32 -2.48 -13.47 -0.06
N GLU A 33 -2.93 -12.94 1.06
CA GLU A 33 -4.19 -13.31 1.70
C GLU A 33 -5.40 -13.39 0.74
N PHE A 34 -5.43 -12.54 -0.30
CA PHE A 34 -6.54 -12.41 -1.23
C PHE A 34 -6.33 -13.10 -2.58
N LEU A 35 -5.24 -13.85 -2.75
CA LEU A 35 -4.92 -14.46 -4.04
C LEU A 35 -5.82 -15.66 -4.40
N GLU A 36 -6.38 -16.34 -3.42
CA GLU A 36 -7.19 -17.55 -3.63
C GLU A 36 -8.63 -17.40 -3.11
N LEU A 37 -9.00 -16.24 -2.61
CA LEU A 37 -10.35 -16.01 -2.10
C LEU A 37 -11.33 -15.83 -3.26
N ASP A 38 -12.47 -16.48 -3.15
CA ASP A 38 -13.62 -16.18 -3.97
C ASP A 38 -14.34 -14.90 -3.48
N PHE A 39 -15.39 -14.49 -4.18
CA PHE A 39 -16.14 -13.29 -3.84
C PHE A 39 -16.72 -13.33 -2.42
N ALA A 40 -17.25 -14.46 -1.98
CA ALA A 40 -17.90 -14.60 -0.68
C ALA A 40 -16.87 -14.59 0.45
N GLU A 41 -15.80 -15.34 0.30
CA GLU A 41 -14.69 -15.39 1.25
C GLU A 41 -14.00 -14.03 1.41
N ALA A 42 -13.75 -13.33 0.30
CA ALA A 42 -13.18 -11.98 0.33
C ALA A 42 -14.11 -10.99 1.02
N THR A 43 -15.43 -11.11 0.78
CA THR A 43 -16.45 -10.27 1.44
C THR A 43 -16.43 -10.48 2.96
N GLU A 44 -16.46 -11.72 3.42
CA GLU A 44 -16.41 -12.06 4.85
C GLU A 44 -15.14 -11.50 5.49
N ARG A 45 -13.98 -11.73 4.86
CA ARG A 45 -12.69 -11.27 5.33
C ARG A 45 -12.61 -9.75 5.51
N ILE A 46 -13.15 -9.01 4.54
CA ILE A 46 -13.18 -7.55 4.62
C ILE A 46 -14.15 -7.06 5.70
N GLN A 47 -15.30 -7.70 5.86
CA GLN A 47 -16.26 -7.32 6.90
C GLN A 47 -15.70 -7.52 8.30
N GLU A 48 -14.99 -8.62 8.53
CA GLU A 48 -14.28 -8.86 9.80
C GLU A 48 -13.24 -7.79 10.07
N SER A 49 -12.41 -7.48 9.07
CA SER A 49 -11.40 -6.43 9.19
C SER A 49 -12.03 -5.05 9.46
N LEU A 50 -13.09 -4.69 8.75
CA LEU A 50 -13.78 -3.41 8.93
C LEU A 50 -14.42 -3.29 10.32
N SER A 51 -14.90 -4.39 10.91
CA SER A 51 -15.39 -4.41 12.29
C SER A 51 -14.30 -3.98 13.29
N LEU A 52 -13.08 -4.49 13.12
CA LEU A 52 -11.95 -4.08 13.95
C LEU A 52 -11.57 -2.61 13.76
N TRP A 53 -11.63 -2.12 12.52
CA TRP A 53 -11.41 -0.70 12.24
C TRP A 53 -12.44 0.19 12.94
N GLU A 54 -13.70 -0.23 12.95
CA GLU A 54 -14.80 0.50 13.63
C GLU A 54 -14.60 0.51 15.14
N GLU A 55 -14.23 -0.61 15.75
CA GLU A 55 -13.88 -0.70 17.18
C GLU A 55 -12.75 0.28 17.55
N CYS A 56 -11.78 0.47 16.67
CA CYS A 56 -10.71 1.45 16.82
C CYS A 56 -11.15 2.90 16.54
N GLY A 57 -12.40 3.12 16.12
CA GLY A 57 -12.94 4.42 15.79
C GLY A 57 -12.40 5.00 14.49
N HIS A 58 -11.99 4.15 13.55
CA HIS A 58 -11.49 4.53 12.23
C HIS A 58 -12.35 3.93 11.11
N LYS A 59 -12.29 4.57 9.95
CA LYS A 59 -12.84 4.05 8.70
C LYS A 59 -11.78 4.22 7.61
N PRO A 60 -11.17 3.13 7.13
CA PRO A 60 -10.22 3.20 6.02
C PRO A 60 -10.95 3.59 4.74
N LYS A 61 -10.32 4.40 3.90
CA LYS A 61 -10.89 4.81 2.61
C LYS A 61 -10.51 3.88 1.48
N GLY A 62 -9.34 3.30 1.56
CA GLY A 62 -8.81 2.45 0.52
C GLY A 62 -8.41 1.08 1.00
N PHE A 63 -8.10 0.23 0.02
CA PHE A 63 -7.62 -1.12 0.23
C PHE A 63 -6.39 -1.39 -0.62
N ARG A 64 -5.45 -2.10 -0.03
CA ARG A 64 -4.32 -2.70 -0.72
C ARG A 64 -4.15 -4.13 -0.26
N ALA A 65 -4.15 -5.08 -1.20
CA ALA A 65 -3.99 -6.48 -0.85
C ALA A 65 -2.58 -6.75 -0.27
N PRO A 66 -2.48 -7.57 0.80
CA PRO A 66 -1.20 -8.09 1.26
C PRO A 66 -0.45 -8.78 0.11
N GLY A 67 0.86 -8.54 0.02
CA GLY A 67 1.69 -9.09 -1.05
C GLY A 67 1.30 -8.66 -2.47
N TRP A 68 0.40 -7.70 -2.63
CA TRP A 68 -0.16 -7.22 -3.92
C TRP A 68 -0.98 -8.26 -4.70
N GLY A 69 -1.12 -9.48 -4.17
CA GLY A 69 -1.87 -10.55 -4.81
C GLY A 69 -3.36 -10.48 -4.48
N ILE A 70 -4.18 -10.34 -5.53
CA ILE A 70 -5.63 -10.36 -5.41
C ILE A 70 -6.25 -10.91 -6.69
N THR A 71 -7.24 -11.81 -6.57
CA THR A 71 -8.01 -12.26 -7.71
C THR A 71 -8.99 -11.20 -8.19
N GLN A 72 -9.47 -11.31 -9.43
CA GLN A 72 -10.51 -10.42 -9.96
C GLN A 72 -11.80 -10.51 -9.13
N GLU A 73 -12.16 -11.69 -8.65
CA GLU A 73 -13.36 -11.91 -7.83
C GLU A 73 -13.21 -11.22 -6.46
N ALA A 74 -12.08 -11.44 -5.78
CA ALA A 74 -11.79 -10.78 -4.52
C ALA A 74 -11.68 -9.27 -4.68
N ALA A 75 -11.04 -8.78 -5.74
CA ALA A 75 -10.95 -7.35 -6.04
C ALA A 75 -12.34 -6.73 -6.25
N THR A 76 -13.23 -7.44 -6.93
CA THR A 76 -14.63 -7.00 -7.13
C THR A 76 -15.37 -6.94 -5.79
N ALA A 77 -15.20 -7.92 -4.91
CA ALA A 77 -15.79 -7.91 -3.58
C ALA A 77 -15.31 -6.72 -2.77
N VAL A 78 -14.00 -6.51 -2.63
CA VAL A 78 -13.43 -5.44 -1.82
C VAL A 78 -13.75 -4.04 -2.36
N SER A 79 -13.87 -3.88 -3.68
CA SER A 79 -14.19 -2.58 -4.32
C SER A 79 -15.54 -2.00 -3.90
N SER A 80 -16.43 -2.82 -3.35
CA SER A 80 -17.74 -2.36 -2.84
C SER A 80 -17.64 -1.69 -1.46
N TYR A 81 -16.51 -1.82 -0.77
CA TYR A 81 -16.31 -1.33 0.59
C TYR A 81 -15.38 -0.12 0.68
N PHE A 82 -14.60 0.15 -0.37
CA PHE A 82 -13.56 1.18 -0.34
C PHE A 82 -13.68 2.15 -1.50
N ASP A 83 -13.20 3.36 -1.29
CA ASP A 83 -13.19 4.41 -2.32
C ASP A 83 -12.19 4.11 -3.43
N TRP A 84 -11.15 3.30 -3.14
CA TRP A 84 -10.15 2.85 -4.08
C TRP A 84 -9.51 1.52 -3.67
N VAL A 85 -9.00 0.77 -4.65
CA VAL A 85 -8.23 -0.47 -4.47
C VAL A 85 -6.91 -0.33 -5.21
N ALA A 86 -5.80 -0.37 -4.48
CA ALA A 86 -4.47 -0.22 -5.07
C ALA A 86 -4.01 -1.49 -5.79
N GLY A 87 -3.38 -1.31 -6.95
CA GLY A 87 -2.79 -2.39 -7.73
C GLY A 87 -3.80 -3.11 -8.65
N HIS A 88 -4.96 -2.49 -8.96
CA HIS A 88 -5.96 -3.14 -9.80
C HIS A 88 -6.78 -2.14 -10.63
N GLU A 89 -6.29 -1.79 -11.82
CA GLU A 89 -6.98 -0.87 -12.75
C GLU A 89 -8.29 -1.42 -13.32
N GLN A 90 -8.42 -2.74 -13.44
CA GLN A 90 -9.52 -3.38 -14.16
C GLN A 90 -10.85 -3.41 -13.37
N ILE A 91 -10.83 -2.98 -12.13
CA ILE A 91 -12.04 -2.87 -11.32
C ILE A 91 -12.48 -1.42 -11.20
N ASN A 92 -13.78 -1.23 -10.97
CA ASN A 92 -14.28 0.09 -10.65
C ASN A 92 -13.58 0.60 -9.38
N GLN A 93 -13.00 1.80 -9.45
CA GLN A 93 -12.19 2.40 -8.37
C GLN A 93 -10.79 1.77 -8.19
N GLY A 94 -10.34 0.93 -9.11
CA GLY A 94 -8.96 0.45 -9.13
C GLY A 94 -7.97 1.56 -9.47
N ILE A 95 -6.82 1.52 -8.81
CA ILE A 95 -5.70 2.42 -9.09
C ILE A 95 -4.47 1.56 -9.29
N ASP A 96 -3.90 1.61 -10.47
CA ASP A 96 -2.59 1.03 -10.72
C ASP A 96 -1.50 2.08 -10.46
N PHE A 97 -0.48 1.65 -9.73
CA PHE A 97 0.74 2.42 -9.57
C PHE A 97 1.82 1.75 -10.40
N PRO A 98 2.02 2.20 -11.65
CA PRO A 98 2.98 1.57 -12.56
C PRO A 98 4.40 1.60 -12.02
N THR A 99 4.66 2.50 -11.08
CA THR A 99 5.99 2.66 -10.51
C THR A 99 5.94 2.76 -9.00
N GLN A 100 6.50 1.76 -8.36
CA GLN A 100 6.61 1.69 -6.90
C GLN A 100 8.07 1.63 -6.53
N TYR A 101 8.43 2.40 -5.52
CA TYR A 101 9.78 2.42 -4.98
C TYR A 101 9.78 1.99 -3.53
N PHE A 102 10.57 0.97 -3.24
CA PHE A 102 10.90 0.63 -1.88
C PHE A 102 12.00 1.56 -1.39
N VAL A 103 11.84 2.08 -0.20
CA VAL A 103 12.89 2.78 0.52
C VAL A 103 13.59 1.76 1.40
N GLY A 104 14.83 1.44 1.06
CA GLY A 104 15.62 0.42 1.77
C GLY A 104 16.54 -0.36 0.85
N ALA A 105 17.00 -1.54 1.31
CA ALA A 105 18.06 -2.32 0.62
C ALA A 105 17.69 -2.74 -0.81
N ASP A 106 16.41 -2.98 -1.09
CA ASP A 106 15.93 -3.38 -2.42
C ASP A 106 15.27 -2.22 -3.18
N GLY A 107 15.40 -1.01 -2.65
CA GLY A 107 14.72 0.17 -3.17
C GLY A 107 15.58 1.08 -4.03
N ILE A 108 15.25 2.35 -4.03
CA ILE A 108 15.98 3.37 -4.77
C ILE A 108 17.36 3.52 -4.15
N HIS A 109 18.37 3.06 -4.87
CA HIS A 109 19.76 3.20 -4.48
C HIS A 109 20.39 4.46 -5.04
N GLU A 110 19.89 4.94 -6.18
CA GLU A 110 20.40 6.13 -6.86
C GLU A 110 19.28 7.05 -7.32
N THR A 111 19.48 8.35 -7.17
CA THR A 111 18.52 9.38 -7.60
C THR A 111 18.32 9.39 -9.11
N ASN A 112 19.26 8.84 -9.89
CA ASN A 112 19.15 8.75 -11.34
C ASN A 112 18.09 7.76 -11.82
N ASP A 113 17.73 6.78 -10.98
CA ASP A 113 16.74 5.76 -11.33
C ASP A 113 15.33 6.35 -11.44
N ILE A 114 15.07 7.46 -10.73
CA ILE A 114 13.75 8.10 -10.67
C ILE A 114 13.41 8.85 -11.95
N SER A 115 14.40 9.40 -12.63
CA SER A 115 14.19 10.19 -13.86
C SER A 115 13.67 9.38 -15.06
N LEU A 116 13.66 8.07 -14.94
CA LEU A 116 13.23 7.14 -15.98
C LEU A 116 11.73 6.80 -15.92
N TYR A 117 11.03 7.24 -14.88
CA TYR A 117 9.71 6.70 -14.55
C TYR A 117 8.68 7.82 -14.35
N GLY A 118 7.90 8.13 -15.32
CA GLY A 118 6.62 8.80 -15.28
C GLY A 118 6.41 9.97 -14.28
N GLU A 119 5.24 10.57 -14.35
CA GLU A 119 4.89 11.78 -13.57
C GLU A 119 4.37 11.46 -12.16
N THR A 120 3.97 10.21 -11.90
CA THR A 120 3.41 9.80 -10.61
C THR A 120 4.10 8.54 -10.11
N PHE A 121 4.57 8.56 -8.88
CA PHE A 121 5.19 7.40 -8.25
C PHE A 121 4.88 7.33 -6.77
N MET A 122 4.96 6.12 -6.21
CA MET A 122 4.72 5.84 -4.81
C MET A 122 5.98 5.32 -4.13
N PHE A 123 6.32 5.91 -3.00
CA PHE A 123 7.30 5.33 -2.09
C PHE A 123 6.63 4.35 -1.14
N GLN A 124 7.29 3.23 -0.93
CA GLN A 124 6.83 2.20 -0.01
C GLN A 124 7.92 1.85 0.99
N SER A 125 7.52 1.61 2.22
CA SER A 125 8.37 1.06 3.27
C SER A 125 7.52 0.32 4.29
N HIS A 126 8.14 -0.54 5.09
CA HIS A 126 7.51 -1.25 6.19
C HIS A 126 7.93 -0.64 7.53
N ILE A 127 7.00 -0.59 8.48
CA ILE A 127 7.30 -0.12 9.85
C ILE A 127 8.07 -1.19 10.61
N GLN A 128 7.79 -2.46 10.33
CA GLN A 128 8.44 -3.61 10.95
C GLN A 128 9.65 -4.03 10.13
N GLY A 129 10.72 -4.43 10.82
CA GLY A 129 11.84 -5.09 10.18
C GLY A 129 11.38 -6.36 9.53
N ASP A 130 11.53 -6.45 8.25
CA ASP A 130 11.31 -7.64 7.45
C ASP A 130 12.62 -8.17 6.89
N TRP A 131 12.50 -9.22 6.12
CA TRP A 131 13.60 -9.96 5.50
C TRP A 131 14.40 -9.17 4.45
N ASN A 132 13.93 -7.98 4.07
CA ASN A 132 14.47 -7.20 2.95
C ASN A 132 15.07 -5.86 3.36
N ASP A 133 15.31 -5.63 4.66
CA ASP A 133 15.81 -4.34 5.18
C ASP A 133 15.00 -3.10 4.73
N ASN A 134 13.73 -3.31 4.30
CA ASN A 134 12.81 -2.25 3.88
C ASN A 134 12.12 -1.56 5.06
N VAL A 135 12.68 -1.74 6.25
CA VAL A 135 12.13 -1.15 7.46
C VAL A 135 12.30 0.36 7.46
N TRP A 136 11.31 1.06 7.97
CA TRP A 136 11.38 2.49 8.18
C TRP A 136 12.21 2.80 9.44
N ASP A 137 13.53 2.81 9.28
CA ASP A 137 14.51 3.19 10.28
C ASP A 137 15.12 4.58 9.99
N GLU A 138 16.04 5.03 10.84
CA GLU A 138 16.72 6.30 10.65
C GLU A 138 17.53 6.37 9.36
N LYS A 139 18.19 5.27 8.97
CA LYS A 139 18.97 5.18 7.74
C LYS A 139 18.07 5.36 6.51
N ASN A 140 16.96 4.63 6.47
CA ASN A 140 16.01 4.69 5.36
C ASN A 140 15.25 6.01 5.33
N TYR A 141 14.95 6.60 6.49
CA TYR A 141 14.42 7.95 6.56
C TYR A 141 15.38 9.01 5.99
N LEU A 142 16.66 8.94 6.33
CA LEU A 142 17.66 9.87 5.80
C LEU A 142 17.81 9.70 4.28
N HIS A 143 17.84 8.48 3.80
CA HIS A 143 17.89 8.18 2.37
C HIS A 143 16.66 8.74 1.63
N PHE A 144 15.46 8.49 2.14
CA PHE A 144 14.22 9.07 1.59
C PHE A 144 14.27 10.60 1.54
N LYS A 145 14.75 11.22 2.61
CA LYS A 145 14.90 12.67 2.69
C LYS A 145 15.85 13.22 1.62
N GLU A 146 16.94 12.53 1.34
CA GLU A 146 17.89 12.90 0.28
C GLU A 146 17.24 12.79 -1.10
N ILE A 147 16.50 11.71 -1.35
CA ILE A 147 15.75 11.51 -2.60
C ILE A 147 14.74 12.65 -2.81
N VAL A 148 13.90 12.92 -1.82
CA VAL A 148 12.90 13.98 -1.89
C VAL A 148 13.56 15.34 -2.13
N LYS A 149 14.67 15.63 -1.43
CA LYS A 149 15.44 16.87 -1.62
C LYS A 149 15.98 16.97 -3.05
N TYR A 150 16.56 15.91 -3.58
CA TYR A 150 17.06 15.88 -4.95
C TYR A 150 15.92 16.14 -5.96
N LEU A 151 14.81 15.42 -5.84
CA LEU A 151 13.65 15.57 -6.72
C LEU A 151 13.10 17.00 -6.67
N SER A 152 13.04 17.61 -5.49
CA SER A 152 12.58 18.99 -5.32
C SER A 152 13.48 20.03 -6.00
N THR A 153 14.73 19.68 -6.33
CA THR A 153 15.62 20.56 -7.13
C THR A 153 15.41 20.43 -8.63
N GLN A 154 14.81 19.33 -9.09
CA GLN A 154 14.61 19.04 -10.50
C GLN A 154 13.17 19.27 -10.96
N TYR A 155 12.22 19.08 -10.04
CA TYR A 155 10.79 19.07 -10.33
C TYR A 155 10.01 19.83 -9.27
N GLU A 156 8.85 20.32 -9.63
CA GLU A 156 7.83 20.76 -8.69
C GLU A 156 7.10 19.52 -8.17
N LEU A 157 7.28 19.21 -6.88
CA LEU A 157 6.69 18.03 -6.27
C LEU A 157 5.34 18.38 -5.63
N ASP A 158 4.34 17.57 -5.93
CA ASP A 158 3.03 17.63 -5.30
C ASP A 158 2.77 16.31 -4.53
N PHE A 159 2.71 16.39 -3.21
CA PHE A 159 2.46 15.24 -2.34
C PHE A 159 0.97 15.11 -2.10
N LYS A 160 0.41 13.97 -2.50
CA LYS A 160 -1.02 13.70 -2.40
C LYS A 160 -1.30 12.39 -1.70
N THR A 161 -2.44 12.33 -1.02
CA THR A 161 -3.05 11.04 -0.67
C THR A 161 -3.61 10.37 -1.92
N ILE A 162 -3.83 9.07 -1.85
CA ILE A 162 -4.40 8.32 -2.99
C ILE A 162 -5.79 8.88 -3.36
N SER A 163 -6.59 9.27 -2.39
CA SER A 163 -7.91 9.87 -2.65
C SER A 163 -7.84 11.19 -3.40
N GLU A 164 -6.71 11.90 -3.38
CA GLU A 164 -6.51 13.18 -4.09
C GLU A 164 -5.96 13.01 -5.51
N ILE A 165 -5.40 11.84 -5.83
CA ILE A 165 -4.90 11.51 -7.17
C ILE A 165 -6.04 11.06 -8.09
N LYS A 166 -7.10 10.53 -7.52
CA LYS A 166 -8.23 9.90 -8.19
C LYS A 166 -9.12 10.88 -8.97
#